data_df01911ccc79eb295c14f6a0255036d1
#
_entry.id   df01911ccc79eb295c14f6a0255036d1
#
_cell.length_a   1.000
_cell.length_b   1.000
_cell.length_c   1.000
_cell.angle_alpha   90.00
_cell.angle_beta   90.00
_cell.angle_gamma   90.00
#
_symmetry.space_group_name_H-M   'P 1'
#
loop_
_entity.id
_entity.type
_entity.pdbx_description
1 polymer ?
#
loop_
_entity_poly.entity_id
_entity_poly.type
_entity_poly.pdbx_seq_one_letter_code
_entity_poly.pdbx_strand_id
1 'polypeptide(L)'
;MKPRRSFLLAALALPFCAAAQPAFDHTHAQWDALLRKHVRLLNDGRASQVNYRGLAQERAAVAAYLQSLSEVTPAQYATWSKPQQYAFLANAYNAFTIEKILTRYPNLKSIRDFGTIIGNPWKDRFFTLLGKQQHLDGVEHETMRAPGAFDDPRVHVAVNCASIGCPMLSNRVLTPDKIDAQLDDLLMRFMADRSRNRYNPQTKTVELSRIFDWYGKDFDKGHKGFSSVNDVVAKYADQLADAPDDRAQLRSGQVPIRFLEYDWSLNDVR
;
A
#
# COMPACT_ATOMS: atom_id res chain seq x y z
N MET A 1 4.65 -41.24 71.07
CA MET A 1 5.24 -40.50 69.93
C MET A 1 4.81 -41.18 68.63
N LYS A 2 3.94 -40.56 67.80
CA LYS A 2 3.50 -41.12 66.50
C LYS A 2 4.27 -40.40 65.40
N PRO A 3 4.85 -41.07 64.37
CA PRO A 3 5.56 -40.42 63.31
C PRO A 3 4.58 -39.75 62.30
N ARG A 4 4.84 -38.48 61.98
CA ARG A 4 4.16 -37.74 60.91
C ARG A 4 4.70 -38.21 59.55
N ARG A 5 3.82 -38.80 58.73
CA ARG A 5 4.12 -39.10 57.31
C ARG A 5 3.91 -37.84 56.46
N SER A 6 4.99 -37.26 55.99
CA SER A 6 4.93 -36.17 54.98
C SER A 6 4.68 -36.80 53.59
N PHE A 7 3.57 -36.46 52.98
CA PHE A 7 3.32 -36.76 51.57
C PHE A 7 3.94 -35.67 50.69
N LEU A 8 4.96 -36.01 49.92
CA LEU A 8 5.48 -35.17 48.85
C LEU A 8 4.56 -35.33 47.65
N LEU A 9 3.80 -34.26 47.29
CA LEU A 9 3.11 -34.18 46.02
C LEU A 9 4.15 -33.78 44.95
N ALA A 10 4.48 -34.73 44.06
CA ALA A 10 5.23 -34.45 42.83
C ALA A 10 4.29 -33.84 41.82
N ALA A 11 4.43 -32.55 41.53
CA ALA A 11 3.72 -31.90 40.41
C ALA A 11 4.35 -32.36 39.10
N LEU A 12 3.65 -33.19 38.33
CA LEU A 12 4.01 -33.49 36.95
C LEU A 12 3.73 -32.24 36.07
N ALA A 13 4.80 -31.56 35.67
CA ALA A 13 4.75 -30.54 34.63
C ALA A 13 4.59 -31.24 33.26
N LEU A 14 3.39 -31.21 32.70
CA LEU A 14 3.16 -31.63 31.33
C LEU A 14 3.84 -30.65 30.38
N PRO A 15 4.62 -31.10 29.37
CA PRO A 15 5.19 -30.23 28.36
C PRO A 15 4.04 -29.61 27.56
N PHE A 16 3.95 -28.28 27.58
CA PHE A 16 3.05 -27.52 26.73
C PHE A 16 3.65 -27.60 25.30
N CYS A 17 3.18 -28.53 24.46
CA CYS A 17 3.47 -28.51 23.04
C CYS A 17 2.76 -27.28 22.45
N ALA A 18 3.49 -26.18 22.30
CA ALA A 18 3.03 -25.09 21.47
C ALA A 18 2.86 -25.62 20.04
N ALA A 19 1.63 -25.73 19.58
CA ALA A 19 1.37 -26.06 18.19
C ALA A 19 2.06 -24.99 17.32
N ALA A 20 2.90 -25.44 16.39
CA ALA A 20 3.57 -24.51 15.46
C ALA A 20 2.47 -23.76 14.69
N GLN A 21 2.49 -22.44 14.75
CA GLN A 21 1.59 -21.63 13.95
C GLN A 21 1.82 -21.95 12.47
N PRO A 22 0.75 -22.10 11.66
CA PRO A 22 0.92 -22.34 10.23
C PRO A 22 1.74 -21.21 9.60
N ALA A 23 2.59 -21.57 8.65
CA ALA A 23 3.38 -20.59 7.90
C ALA A 23 2.44 -19.63 7.17
N PHE A 24 2.78 -18.34 7.18
CA PHE A 24 2.01 -17.33 6.45
C PHE A 24 2.11 -17.57 4.93
N ASP A 25 0.98 -17.46 4.23
CA ASP A 25 0.93 -17.58 2.77
C ASP A 25 1.45 -16.30 2.09
N HIS A 26 2.72 -16.28 1.71
CA HIS A 26 3.35 -15.17 0.99
C HIS A 26 2.86 -14.99 -0.46
N THR A 27 2.04 -15.91 -0.97
CA THR A 27 1.36 -15.70 -2.26
C THR A 27 0.12 -14.83 -2.13
N HIS A 28 -0.36 -14.60 -0.90
CA HIS A 28 -1.57 -13.85 -0.59
C HIS A 28 -2.79 -14.31 -1.42
N ALA A 29 -2.92 -15.62 -1.66
CA ALA A 29 -3.87 -16.18 -2.64
C ALA A 29 -5.32 -15.73 -2.40
N GLN A 30 -5.77 -15.64 -1.16
CA GLN A 30 -7.13 -15.17 -0.82
C GLN A 30 -7.34 -13.72 -1.26
N TRP A 31 -6.34 -12.87 -1.02
CA TRP A 31 -6.39 -11.45 -1.39
C TRP A 31 -6.30 -11.24 -2.89
N ASP A 32 -5.43 -11.99 -3.60
CA ASP A 32 -5.33 -11.97 -5.05
C ASP A 32 -6.67 -12.32 -5.73
N ALA A 33 -7.38 -13.32 -5.19
CA ALA A 33 -8.70 -13.68 -5.69
C ALA A 33 -9.72 -12.54 -5.56
N LEU A 34 -9.75 -11.85 -4.41
CA LEU A 34 -10.62 -10.71 -4.16
C LEU A 34 -10.26 -9.51 -5.06
N LEU A 35 -8.97 -9.20 -5.19
CA LEU A 35 -8.52 -8.11 -6.05
C LEU A 35 -8.89 -8.35 -7.52
N ARG A 36 -8.65 -9.54 -8.04
CA ARG A 36 -9.03 -9.90 -9.42
C ARG A 36 -10.52 -9.74 -9.70
N LYS A 37 -11.33 -10.06 -8.71
CA LYS A 37 -12.80 -10.01 -8.85
C LYS A 37 -13.36 -8.61 -8.72
N HIS A 38 -12.78 -7.80 -7.83
CA HIS A 38 -13.38 -6.54 -7.41
C HIS A 38 -12.60 -5.28 -7.79
N VAL A 39 -11.39 -5.41 -8.33
CA VAL A 39 -10.64 -4.26 -8.86
C VAL A 39 -10.73 -4.24 -10.38
N ARG A 40 -11.41 -3.22 -10.90
CA ARG A 40 -11.55 -2.98 -12.33
C ARG A 40 -10.45 -2.06 -12.82
N LEU A 41 -9.63 -2.54 -13.76
CA LEU A 41 -8.65 -1.71 -14.44
C LEU A 41 -9.32 -0.78 -15.46
N LEU A 42 -8.82 0.44 -15.57
CA LEU A 42 -9.26 1.50 -16.47
C LEU A 42 -8.07 2.01 -17.28
N ASN A 43 -8.35 2.66 -18.43
CA ASN A 43 -7.34 3.33 -19.24
C ASN A 43 -6.14 2.42 -19.57
N ASP A 44 -6.40 1.25 -20.10
CA ASP A 44 -5.37 0.23 -20.42
C ASP A 44 -4.50 -0.16 -19.20
N GLY A 45 -5.11 -0.21 -18.03
CA GLY A 45 -4.44 -0.59 -16.79
C GLY A 45 -3.60 0.51 -16.14
N ARG A 46 -3.85 1.78 -16.47
CA ARG A 46 -3.15 2.93 -15.87
C ARG A 46 -3.89 3.51 -14.67
N ALA A 47 -5.16 3.17 -14.50
CA ALA A 47 -6.02 3.54 -13.39
C ALA A 47 -6.87 2.35 -12.95
N SER A 48 -7.50 2.44 -11.79
CA SER A 48 -8.43 1.41 -11.31
C SER A 48 -9.56 1.99 -10.50
N GLN A 49 -10.65 1.22 -10.42
CA GLN A 49 -11.76 1.42 -9.50
C GLN A 49 -12.01 0.14 -8.71
N VAL A 50 -12.59 0.29 -7.53
CA VAL A 50 -12.90 -0.81 -6.60
C VAL A 50 -14.40 -1.02 -6.53
N ASN A 51 -14.86 -2.25 -6.72
CA ASN A 51 -16.24 -2.64 -6.49
C ASN A 51 -16.48 -2.89 -4.99
N TYR A 52 -16.64 -1.81 -4.21
CA TYR A 52 -16.88 -1.91 -2.77
C TYR A 52 -18.19 -2.62 -2.45
N ARG A 53 -19.21 -2.50 -3.29
CA ARG A 53 -20.47 -3.23 -3.12
C ARG A 53 -20.25 -4.73 -3.18
N GLY A 54 -19.47 -5.20 -4.15
CA GLY A 54 -19.13 -6.63 -4.27
C GLY A 54 -18.30 -7.12 -3.10
N LEU A 55 -17.31 -6.34 -2.65
CA LEU A 55 -16.52 -6.67 -1.46
C LEU A 55 -17.36 -6.71 -0.18
N ALA A 56 -18.36 -5.83 -0.05
CA ALA A 56 -19.30 -5.85 1.07
C ALA A 56 -20.14 -7.13 1.09
N GLN A 57 -20.48 -7.71 -0.07
CA GLN A 57 -21.17 -9.00 -0.15
C GLN A 57 -20.25 -10.19 0.19
N GLU A 58 -18.95 -10.04 0.03
CA GLU A 58 -17.94 -11.05 0.38
C GLU A 58 -17.19 -10.72 1.68
N ARG A 59 -17.87 -10.03 2.60
CA ARG A 59 -17.28 -9.53 3.85
C ARG A 59 -16.56 -10.60 4.67
N ALA A 60 -17.07 -11.84 4.67
CA ALA A 60 -16.43 -12.96 5.37
C ALA A 60 -15.04 -13.31 4.77
N ALA A 61 -14.91 -13.29 3.44
CA ALA A 61 -13.63 -13.55 2.79
C ALA A 61 -12.61 -12.42 3.05
N VAL A 62 -13.06 -11.16 3.03
CA VAL A 62 -12.22 -10.02 3.42
C VAL A 62 -11.76 -10.18 4.87
N ALA A 63 -12.67 -10.47 5.80
CA ALA A 63 -12.36 -10.63 7.21
C ALA A 63 -11.38 -11.79 7.47
N ALA A 64 -11.52 -12.91 6.78
CA ALA A 64 -10.60 -14.06 6.89
C ALA A 64 -9.17 -13.68 6.49
N TYR A 65 -9.00 -12.93 5.40
CA TYR A 65 -7.68 -12.46 5.00
C TYR A 65 -7.09 -11.45 6.01
N LEU A 66 -7.89 -10.49 6.48
CA LEU A 66 -7.45 -9.52 7.50
C LEU A 66 -7.04 -10.21 8.80
N GLN A 67 -7.75 -11.26 9.20
CA GLN A 67 -7.38 -12.07 10.35
C GLN A 67 -6.03 -12.75 10.16
N SER A 68 -5.78 -13.36 9.00
CA SER A 68 -4.48 -14.00 8.70
C SER A 68 -3.31 -13.01 8.77
N LEU A 69 -3.53 -11.74 8.38
CA LEU A 69 -2.52 -10.68 8.53
C LEU A 69 -2.31 -10.33 10.00
N SER A 70 -3.38 -10.24 10.78
CA SER A 70 -3.34 -9.84 12.19
C SER A 70 -2.71 -10.91 13.10
N GLU A 71 -2.74 -12.17 12.69
CA GLU A 71 -2.16 -13.32 13.39
C GLU A 71 -0.64 -13.41 13.24
N VAL A 72 -0.04 -12.71 12.27
CA VAL A 72 1.41 -12.69 12.09
C VAL A 72 2.08 -12.01 13.28
N THR A 73 2.93 -12.78 13.98
CA THR A 73 3.66 -12.27 15.12
C THR A 73 4.89 -11.46 14.73
N PRO A 74 5.38 -10.55 15.59
CA PRO A 74 6.65 -9.84 15.36
C PRO A 74 7.83 -10.79 15.15
N ALA A 75 7.88 -11.90 15.91
CA ALA A 75 8.93 -12.91 15.80
C ALA A 75 8.91 -13.58 14.43
N GLN A 76 7.74 -13.97 13.94
CA GLN A 76 7.59 -14.57 12.61
C GLN A 76 8.00 -13.56 11.51
N TYR A 77 7.50 -12.32 11.58
CA TYR A 77 7.83 -11.26 10.63
C TYR A 77 9.35 -10.96 10.58
N ALA A 78 10.03 -10.99 11.70
CA ALA A 78 11.47 -10.74 11.80
C ALA A 78 12.32 -11.80 11.07
N THR A 79 11.80 -13.01 10.84
CA THR A 79 12.50 -14.07 10.09
C THR A 79 12.38 -13.91 8.56
N TRP A 80 11.51 -13.03 8.08
CA TRP A 80 11.23 -12.87 6.67
C TRP A 80 12.27 -12.02 5.94
N SER A 81 12.48 -12.32 4.68
CA SER A 81 13.28 -11.49 3.78
C SER A 81 12.64 -10.11 3.58
N LYS A 82 13.43 -9.11 3.21
CA LYS A 82 12.92 -7.76 2.89
C LYS A 82 11.81 -7.75 1.82
N PRO A 83 11.89 -8.52 0.71
CA PRO A 83 10.78 -8.66 -0.22
C PRO A 83 9.50 -9.21 0.40
N GLN A 84 9.59 -10.21 1.29
CA GLN A 84 8.43 -10.76 2.01
C GLN A 84 7.82 -9.72 2.96
N GLN A 85 8.65 -9.02 3.71
CA GLN A 85 8.22 -7.94 4.60
C GLN A 85 7.52 -6.81 3.84
N TYR A 86 8.09 -6.39 2.71
CA TYR A 86 7.51 -5.32 1.89
C TYR A 86 6.15 -5.72 1.31
N ALA A 87 6.09 -6.88 0.66
CA ALA A 87 4.85 -7.39 0.07
C ALA A 87 3.73 -7.54 1.13
N PHE A 88 4.07 -8.07 2.31
CA PHE A 88 3.15 -8.19 3.43
C PHE A 88 2.60 -6.83 3.87
N LEU A 89 3.45 -5.84 4.12
CA LEU A 89 3.03 -4.53 4.60
C LEU A 89 2.17 -3.79 3.56
N ALA A 90 2.57 -3.82 2.29
CA ALA A 90 1.81 -3.14 1.23
C ALA A 90 0.43 -3.79 1.00
N ASN A 91 0.35 -5.13 0.96
CA ASN A 91 -0.93 -5.83 0.86
C ASN A 91 -1.79 -5.61 2.10
N ALA A 92 -1.19 -5.59 3.31
CA ALA A 92 -1.90 -5.30 4.56
C ALA A 92 -2.48 -3.87 4.54
N TYR A 93 -1.68 -2.86 4.18
CA TYR A 93 -2.16 -1.48 4.05
C TYR A 93 -3.39 -1.40 3.14
N ASN A 94 -3.29 -1.99 1.94
CA ASN A 94 -4.37 -1.97 0.95
C ASN A 94 -5.63 -2.69 1.45
N ALA A 95 -5.48 -3.85 2.10
CA ALA A 95 -6.61 -4.60 2.64
C ALA A 95 -7.28 -3.87 3.80
N PHE A 96 -6.51 -3.30 4.73
CA PHE A 96 -7.08 -2.52 5.83
C PHE A 96 -7.66 -1.18 5.36
N THR A 97 -7.15 -0.58 4.29
CA THR A 97 -7.79 0.59 3.67
C THR A 97 -9.17 0.23 3.13
N ILE A 98 -9.30 -0.89 2.41
CA ILE A 98 -10.60 -1.39 1.94
C ILE A 98 -11.51 -1.69 3.13
N GLU A 99 -11.02 -2.37 4.17
CA GLU A 99 -11.78 -2.62 5.39
C GLU A 99 -12.34 -1.33 5.98
N LYS A 100 -11.50 -0.30 6.11
CA LYS A 100 -11.95 1.00 6.63
C LYS A 100 -13.11 1.54 5.81
N ILE A 101 -13.00 1.56 4.48
CA ILE A 101 -14.10 2.01 3.61
C ILE A 101 -15.37 1.17 3.83
N LEU A 102 -15.25 -0.16 3.89
CA LEU A 102 -16.37 -1.08 4.05
C LEU A 102 -17.13 -0.87 5.36
N THR A 103 -16.50 -0.33 6.40
CA THR A 103 -17.19 -0.04 7.69
C THR A 103 -18.30 1.01 7.58
N ARG A 104 -18.25 1.88 6.59
CA ARG A 104 -19.24 2.95 6.35
C ARG A 104 -19.89 2.89 4.96
N TYR A 105 -19.44 2.00 4.08
CA TYR A 105 -20.02 1.85 2.74
C TYR A 105 -21.50 1.41 2.85
N PRO A 106 -22.45 1.97 2.07
CA PRO A 106 -22.24 2.94 0.98
C PRO A 106 -22.31 4.44 1.39
N ASN A 107 -22.33 4.75 2.70
CA ASN A 107 -22.64 6.07 3.23
C ASN A 107 -21.40 6.99 3.36
N LEU A 108 -20.49 6.92 2.35
CA LEU A 108 -19.33 7.80 2.27
C LEU A 108 -19.00 8.14 0.81
N LYS A 109 -18.37 9.28 0.60
CA LYS A 109 -17.89 9.76 -0.72
C LYS A 109 -16.36 9.84 -0.80
N SER A 110 -15.69 9.74 0.34
CA SER A 110 -14.23 9.87 0.47
C SER A 110 -13.77 9.18 1.75
N ILE A 111 -12.53 8.67 1.77
CA ILE A 111 -11.88 8.23 3.02
C ILE A 111 -11.79 9.39 4.04
N ARG A 112 -11.77 10.64 3.57
CA ARG A 112 -11.77 11.84 4.43
C ARG A 112 -13.04 12.00 5.26
N ASP A 113 -14.15 11.35 4.88
CA ASP A 113 -15.41 11.38 5.64
C ASP A 113 -15.30 10.66 7.00
N PHE A 114 -14.25 9.87 7.23
CA PHE A 114 -13.93 9.33 8.56
C PHE A 114 -13.32 10.37 9.50
N GLY A 115 -12.73 11.43 8.96
CA GLY A 115 -12.18 12.52 9.74
C GLY A 115 -13.31 13.40 10.31
N THR A 116 -13.13 13.84 11.55
CA THR A 116 -13.83 15.01 12.08
C THR A 116 -13.06 16.27 11.68
N ILE A 117 -13.56 17.46 12.04
CA ILE A 117 -12.89 18.76 11.77
C ILE A 117 -11.39 18.75 12.20
N ILE A 118 -11.01 17.89 13.14
CA ILE A 118 -9.65 17.81 13.72
C ILE A 118 -9.01 16.42 13.49
N GLY A 119 -9.76 15.42 12.97
CA GLY A 119 -9.30 14.03 12.86
C GLY A 119 -8.58 13.73 11.55
N ASN A 120 -7.51 12.93 11.62
CA ASN A 120 -6.83 12.35 10.47
C ASN A 120 -7.24 10.88 10.33
N PRO A 121 -8.03 10.51 9.29
CA PRO A 121 -8.51 9.13 9.11
C PRO A 121 -7.41 8.06 9.07
N TRP A 122 -6.23 8.42 8.61
CA TRP A 122 -5.09 7.50 8.52
C TRP A 122 -4.43 7.23 9.87
N LYS A 123 -4.69 8.05 10.91
CA LYS A 123 -4.19 7.89 12.28
C LYS A 123 -5.16 7.17 13.22
N ASP A 124 -6.35 6.82 12.75
CA ASP A 124 -7.29 6.03 13.53
C ASP A 124 -6.74 4.61 13.74
N ARG A 125 -6.59 4.19 14.99
CA ARG A 125 -6.18 2.83 15.34
C ARG A 125 -7.39 1.90 15.29
N PHE A 126 -7.49 1.05 14.28
CA PHE A 126 -8.67 0.21 14.07
C PHE A 126 -8.36 -1.26 13.76
N PHE A 127 -7.09 -1.62 13.63
CA PHE A 127 -6.68 -3.00 13.36
C PHE A 127 -5.45 -3.39 14.15
N THR A 128 -5.22 -4.69 14.28
CA THR A 128 -3.99 -5.25 14.87
C THR A 128 -3.08 -5.72 13.75
N LEU A 129 -1.81 -5.34 13.79
CA LEU A 129 -0.78 -5.84 12.90
C LEU A 129 0.53 -5.99 13.68
N LEU A 130 1.22 -7.12 13.51
CA LEU A 130 2.47 -7.42 14.20
C LEU A 130 2.34 -7.20 15.72
N GLY A 131 1.26 -7.71 16.30
CA GLY A 131 0.99 -7.69 17.74
C GLY A 131 0.65 -6.31 18.33
N LYS A 132 0.44 -5.29 17.51
CA LYS A 132 0.14 -3.92 17.96
C LYS A 132 -1.14 -3.39 17.35
N GLN A 133 -1.86 -2.53 18.10
CA GLN A 133 -2.92 -1.72 17.53
C GLN A 133 -2.31 -0.70 16.57
N GLN A 134 -2.72 -0.75 15.31
CA GLN A 134 -2.13 -0.01 14.21
C GLN A 134 -3.12 0.91 13.50
N HIS A 135 -2.56 1.83 12.74
CA HIS A 135 -3.24 2.75 11.85
C HIS A 135 -2.49 2.80 10.50
N LEU A 136 -3.15 3.29 9.45
CA LEU A 136 -2.58 3.28 8.09
C LEU A 136 -1.27 4.09 8.00
N ASP A 137 -1.23 5.30 8.58
CA ASP A 137 0.01 6.10 8.66
C ASP A 137 1.15 5.34 9.35
N GLY A 138 0.85 4.53 10.37
CA GLY A 138 1.85 3.71 11.07
C GLY A 138 2.48 2.65 10.17
N VAL A 139 1.68 2.03 9.30
CA VAL A 139 2.21 1.06 8.33
C VAL A 139 3.03 1.76 7.26
N GLU A 140 2.50 2.83 6.64
CA GLU A 140 3.17 3.51 5.55
C GLU A 140 4.36 4.35 6.03
N HIS A 141 4.11 5.31 6.94
CA HIS A 141 5.09 6.34 7.27
C HIS A 141 6.07 5.91 8.36
N GLU A 142 5.59 5.16 9.39
CA GLU A 142 6.42 4.78 10.52
C GLU A 142 7.15 3.44 10.29
N THR A 143 6.64 2.59 9.37
CA THR A 143 7.23 1.27 9.10
C THR A 143 7.86 1.20 7.71
N MET A 144 7.09 1.37 6.63
CA MET A 144 7.63 1.19 5.28
C MET A 144 8.60 2.30 4.86
N ARG A 145 8.32 3.55 5.24
CA ARG A 145 9.14 4.73 4.93
C ARG A 145 10.18 5.05 6.00
N ALA A 146 10.27 4.26 7.07
CA ALA A 146 11.29 4.46 8.08
C ALA A 146 12.70 4.38 7.44
N PRO A 147 13.62 5.29 7.77
CA PRO A 147 14.97 5.27 7.21
C PRO A 147 15.66 3.92 7.42
N GLY A 148 16.22 3.34 6.35
CA GLY A 148 16.87 2.04 6.37
C GLY A 148 15.92 0.82 6.39
N ALA A 149 14.60 1.04 6.42
CA ALA A 149 13.65 -0.08 6.37
C ALA A 149 13.64 -0.74 4.99
N PHE A 150 13.27 0.03 3.98
CA PHE A 150 13.22 -0.42 2.58
C PHE A 150 13.89 0.56 1.62
N ASP A 151 13.92 1.85 1.96
CA ASP A 151 14.52 2.93 1.17
C ASP A 151 14.05 2.93 -0.29
N ASP A 152 12.74 2.79 -0.50
CA ASP A 152 12.13 2.66 -1.80
C ASP A 152 11.00 3.70 -1.98
N PRO A 153 11.18 4.74 -2.84
CA PRO A 153 10.17 5.76 -3.06
C PRO A 153 8.92 5.22 -3.78
N ARG A 154 8.98 4.03 -4.36
CA ARG A 154 7.84 3.40 -5.04
C ARG A 154 6.77 2.90 -4.04
N VAL A 155 6.99 3.05 -2.73
CA VAL A 155 5.93 2.83 -1.72
C VAL A 155 4.67 3.62 -2.06
N HIS A 156 4.82 4.82 -2.60
CA HIS A 156 3.70 5.70 -2.94
C HIS A 156 2.84 5.21 -4.12
N VAL A 157 3.29 4.20 -4.86
CA VAL A 157 2.49 3.50 -5.89
C VAL A 157 2.10 2.08 -5.47
N ALA A 158 2.65 1.57 -4.37
CA ALA A 158 2.32 0.27 -3.80
C ALA A 158 1.07 0.32 -2.92
N VAL A 159 0.84 1.46 -2.24
CA VAL A 159 -0.27 1.66 -1.28
C VAL A 159 -1.33 2.60 -1.86
N ASN A 160 -2.61 2.25 -1.64
CA ASN A 160 -3.75 2.99 -2.18
C ASN A 160 -4.64 3.53 -1.07
N CYS A 161 -4.91 4.82 -1.10
CA CYS A 161 -5.71 5.53 -0.09
C CYS A 161 -7.20 5.62 -0.43
N ALA A 162 -7.71 4.74 -1.28
CA ALA A 162 -9.13 4.67 -1.68
C ALA A 162 -9.66 5.92 -2.40
N SER A 163 -8.82 6.78 -2.97
CA SER A 163 -9.26 7.96 -3.72
C SER A 163 -8.91 7.90 -5.21
N ILE A 164 -9.68 8.61 -6.04
CA ILE A 164 -9.43 8.69 -7.49
C ILE A 164 -8.05 9.30 -7.78
N GLY A 165 -7.60 10.28 -7.01
CA GLY A 165 -6.29 10.91 -7.16
C GLY A 165 -5.09 10.01 -6.81
N CYS A 166 -5.33 8.89 -6.13
CA CYS A 166 -4.29 7.93 -5.73
C CYS A 166 -3.75 7.17 -6.96
N PRO A 167 -2.48 6.73 -6.95
CA PRO A 167 -2.04 5.67 -7.84
C PRO A 167 -2.98 4.47 -7.78
N MET A 168 -3.12 3.74 -8.87
CA MET A 168 -4.08 2.65 -8.97
C MET A 168 -3.87 1.57 -7.90
N LEU A 169 -4.95 1.03 -7.34
CA LEU A 169 -4.87 -0.27 -6.69
C LEU A 169 -4.73 -1.33 -7.77
N SER A 170 -3.67 -2.14 -7.69
CA SER A 170 -3.51 -3.27 -8.61
C SER A 170 -4.63 -4.30 -8.42
N ASN A 171 -5.09 -4.92 -9.50
CA ASN A 171 -5.97 -6.09 -9.44
C ASN A 171 -5.23 -7.40 -9.14
N ARG A 172 -3.97 -7.31 -8.73
CA ARG A 172 -3.10 -8.41 -8.33
C ARG A 172 -2.38 -8.05 -7.05
N VAL A 173 -2.12 -9.03 -6.22
CA VAL A 173 -1.28 -8.85 -5.03
C VAL A 173 0.17 -8.56 -5.40
N LEU A 174 0.86 -7.90 -4.50
CA LEU A 174 2.31 -7.81 -4.51
C LEU A 174 2.88 -9.09 -3.92
N THR A 175 3.84 -9.72 -4.61
CA THR A 175 4.46 -10.97 -4.16
C THR A 175 5.97 -10.81 -4.03
N PRO A 176 6.60 -11.49 -3.06
CA PRO A 176 8.03 -11.31 -2.78
C PRO A 176 8.94 -11.56 -3.97
N ASP A 177 8.63 -12.56 -4.79
CA ASP A 177 9.39 -12.99 -5.96
C ASP A 177 9.34 -11.97 -7.12
N LYS A 178 8.32 -11.09 -7.15
CA LYS A 178 8.07 -10.13 -8.24
C LYS A 178 8.04 -8.69 -7.76
N ILE A 179 8.26 -8.43 -6.47
CA ILE A 179 8.00 -7.12 -5.86
C ILE A 179 8.68 -5.98 -6.62
N ASP A 180 9.94 -6.13 -6.99
CA ASP A 180 10.69 -5.07 -7.65
C ASP A 180 10.12 -4.75 -9.05
N ALA A 181 9.84 -5.78 -9.85
CA ALA A 181 9.21 -5.62 -11.16
C ALA A 181 7.78 -5.09 -11.07
N GLN A 182 7.00 -5.51 -10.05
CA GLN A 182 5.65 -5.02 -9.83
C GLN A 182 5.63 -3.54 -9.43
N LEU A 183 6.58 -3.11 -8.60
CA LEU A 183 6.70 -1.70 -8.21
C LEU A 183 7.14 -0.81 -9.39
N ASP A 184 8.04 -1.29 -10.25
CA ASP A 184 8.42 -0.59 -11.47
C ASP A 184 7.24 -0.46 -12.46
N ASP A 185 6.46 -1.53 -12.63
CA ASP A 185 5.27 -1.51 -13.48
C ASP A 185 4.20 -0.53 -12.93
N LEU A 186 3.96 -0.55 -11.62
CA LEU A 186 3.02 0.37 -10.99
C LEU A 186 3.45 1.84 -11.13
N LEU A 187 4.73 2.13 -10.95
CA LEU A 187 5.25 3.50 -11.15
C LEU A 187 5.15 3.92 -12.62
N MET A 188 5.52 3.04 -13.55
CA MET A 188 5.38 3.29 -14.99
C MET A 188 3.92 3.56 -15.38
N ARG A 189 2.97 2.76 -14.91
CA ARG A 189 1.53 2.95 -15.16
C ARG A 189 1.02 4.26 -14.57
N PHE A 190 1.46 4.59 -13.35
CA PHE A 190 1.11 5.87 -12.73
C PHE A 190 1.61 7.06 -13.53
N MET A 191 2.87 7.02 -14.01
CA MET A 191 3.42 8.07 -14.87
C MET A 191 2.74 8.14 -16.23
N ALA A 192 2.23 7.02 -16.75
CA ALA A 192 1.48 6.97 -18.01
C ALA A 192 0.00 7.41 -17.88
N ASP A 193 -0.51 7.61 -16.67
CA ASP A 193 -1.87 8.12 -16.47
C ASP A 193 -1.92 9.63 -16.70
N ARG A 194 -2.30 10.02 -17.90
CA ARG A 194 -2.36 11.41 -18.36
C ARG A 194 -3.40 12.27 -17.61
N SER A 195 -4.29 11.67 -16.84
CA SER A 195 -5.18 12.42 -15.96
C SER A 195 -4.46 12.99 -14.73
N ARG A 196 -3.33 12.38 -14.35
CA ARG A 196 -2.56 12.69 -13.13
C ARG A 196 -1.14 13.17 -13.41
N ASN A 197 -0.54 12.75 -14.53
CA ASN A 197 0.84 13.08 -14.89
C ASN A 197 0.93 13.30 -16.40
N ARG A 198 1.36 14.48 -16.85
CA ARG A 198 1.47 14.81 -18.27
C ARG A 198 2.38 16.00 -18.52
N TYR A 199 2.93 16.08 -19.70
CA TYR A 199 3.53 17.29 -20.20
C TYR A 199 2.48 18.18 -20.89
N ASN A 200 2.54 19.47 -20.62
CA ASN A 200 1.70 20.47 -21.28
C ASN A 200 2.57 21.28 -22.26
N PRO A 201 2.44 21.03 -23.59
CA PRO A 201 3.30 21.67 -24.60
C PRO A 201 3.01 23.16 -24.76
N GLN A 202 1.78 23.65 -24.42
CA GLN A 202 1.43 25.04 -24.54
C GLN A 202 2.15 25.89 -23.47
N THR A 203 2.25 25.37 -22.25
CA THR A 203 2.90 26.06 -21.13
C THR A 203 4.34 25.60 -20.92
N LYS A 204 4.80 24.59 -21.66
CA LYS A 204 6.12 23.94 -21.50
C LYS A 204 6.38 23.53 -20.05
N THR A 205 5.37 23.01 -19.36
CA THR A 205 5.44 22.53 -17.98
C THR A 205 5.08 21.08 -17.89
N VAL A 206 5.68 20.36 -16.96
CA VAL A 206 5.20 19.04 -16.58
C VAL A 206 4.18 19.19 -15.44
N GLU A 207 2.99 18.65 -15.64
CA GLU A 207 1.91 18.64 -14.67
C GLU A 207 1.88 17.28 -13.98
N LEU A 208 2.17 17.24 -12.68
CA LEU A 208 2.30 16.02 -11.90
C LEU A 208 1.24 15.93 -10.80
N SER A 209 0.96 14.69 -10.39
CA SER A 209 0.15 14.41 -9.20
C SER A 209 0.74 15.06 -7.94
N ARG A 210 -0.14 15.44 -7.01
CA ARG A 210 0.23 15.91 -5.66
C ARG A 210 1.06 14.91 -4.86
N ILE A 211 1.08 13.66 -5.24
CA ILE A 211 1.96 12.65 -4.62
C ILE A 211 3.42 13.09 -4.69
N PHE A 212 3.85 13.68 -5.81
CA PHE A 212 5.21 14.19 -5.96
C PHE A 212 5.46 15.51 -5.20
N ASP A 213 4.42 16.29 -4.88
CA ASP A 213 4.52 17.46 -4.01
C ASP A 213 4.68 17.02 -2.53
N TRP A 214 3.83 16.12 -2.08
CA TRP A 214 3.83 15.68 -0.69
C TRP A 214 5.03 14.81 -0.33
N TYR A 215 5.47 13.99 -1.25
CA TYR A 215 6.49 12.93 -1.02
C TYR A 215 7.73 13.06 -1.91
N GLY A 216 7.93 14.20 -2.56
CA GLY A 216 9.09 14.44 -3.42
C GLY A 216 10.43 14.14 -2.75
N LYS A 217 10.52 14.44 -1.44
CA LYS A 217 11.72 14.15 -0.63
C LYS A 217 12.10 12.66 -0.55
N ASP A 218 11.18 11.74 -0.79
CA ASP A 218 11.53 10.32 -0.84
C ASP A 218 12.23 9.95 -2.15
N PHE A 219 12.02 10.73 -3.21
CA PHE A 219 12.70 10.61 -4.49
C PHE A 219 14.05 11.35 -4.56
N ASP A 220 14.42 12.11 -3.50
CA ASP A 220 15.66 12.91 -3.49
C ASP A 220 16.86 12.18 -2.85
N LYS A 221 16.68 10.92 -2.43
CA LYS A 221 17.63 10.20 -1.58
C LYS A 221 18.60 9.29 -2.35
N GLY A 222 18.58 9.29 -3.68
CA GLY A 222 19.39 8.41 -4.51
C GLY A 222 18.87 6.97 -4.62
N HIS A 223 17.75 6.64 -3.96
CA HIS A 223 17.18 5.30 -4.00
C HIS A 223 16.56 4.99 -5.36
N LYS A 224 16.75 3.77 -5.85
CA LYS A 224 16.24 3.32 -7.17
C LYS A 224 16.69 4.19 -8.34
N GLY A 225 17.80 4.92 -8.18
CA GLY A 225 18.37 5.78 -9.20
C GLY A 225 17.72 7.16 -9.32
N PHE A 226 16.90 7.56 -8.31
CA PHE A 226 16.30 8.88 -8.27
C PHE A 226 17.00 9.77 -7.21
N SER A 227 17.46 10.92 -7.62
CA SER A 227 18.02 11.97 -6.77
C SER A 227 17.16 13.23 -6.78
N SER A 228 16.06 13.21 -7.53
CA SER A 228 15.06 14.28 -7.60
C SER A 228 13.76 13.79 -8.27
N VAL A 229 12.69 14.55 -8.16
CA VAL A 229 11.45 14.33 -8.93
C VAL A 229 11.73 14.53 -10.43
N ASN A 230 12.69 15.40 -10.81
CA ASN A 230 13.08 15.57 -12.22
C ASN A 230 13.70 14.31 -12.82
N ASP A 231 14.39 13.48 -12.04
CA ASP A 231 14.91 12.20 -12.52
C ASP A 231 13.76 11.22 -12.85
N VAL A 232 12.69 11.26 -12.06
CA VAL A 232 11.47 10.50 -12.36
C VAL A 232 10.85 11.00 -13.67
N VAL A 233 10.73 12.32 -13.84
CA VAL A 233 10.21 12.93 -15.08
C VAL A 233 11.07 12.53 -16.29
N ALA A 234 12.38 12.60 -16.18
CA ALA A 234 13.31 12.25 -17.25
C ALA A 234 13.23 10.76 -17.63
N LYS A 235 13.16 9.87 -16.63
CA LYS A 235 13.02 8.42 -16.83
C LYS A 235 11.73 8.05 -17.54
N TYR A 236 10.63 8.73 -17.22
CA TYR A 236 9.29 8.46 -17.77
C TYR A 236 8.82 9.47 -18.82
N ALA A 237 9.77 10.13 -19.53
CA ALA A 237 9.47 11.13 -20.55
C ALA A 237 8.55 10.58 -21.67
N ASP A 238 8.70 9.31 -22.04
CA ASP A 238 7.88 8.67 -23.07
C ASP A 238 6.43 8.46 -22.64
N GLN A 239 6.18 8.34 -21.34
CA GLN A 239 4.85 8.26 -20.75
C GLN A 239 4.19 9.63 -20.63
N LEU A 240 4.98 10.68 -20.47
CA LEU A 240 4.50 12.03 -20.18
C LEU A 240 4.24 12.89 -21.42
N ALA A 241 4.92 12.62 -22.54
CA ALA A 241 4.82 13.42 -23.77
C ALA A 241 4.72 12.54 -25.02
N ASP A 242 4.09 13.09 -26.08
CA ASP A 242 3.92 12.38 -27.35
C ASP A 242 4.94 12.79 -28.41
N ALA A 243 5.32 14.09 -28.45
CA ALA A 243 6.29 14.60 -29.42
C ALA A 243 7.72 14.28 -29.00
N PRO A 244 8.62 13.89 -29.95
CA PRO A 244 10.00 13.60 -29.66
C PRO A 244 10.78 14.76 -29.00
N ASP A 245 10.52 16.01 -29.43
CA ASP A 245 11.16 17.20 -28.89
C ASP A 245 10.75 17.47 -27.44
N ASP A 246 9.47 17.26 -27.12
CA ASP A 246 8.95 17.38 -25.74
C ASP A 246 9.59 16.32 -24.84
N ARG A 247 9.74 15.08 -25.31
CA ARG A 247 10.43 14.01 -24.59
C ARG A 247 11.90 14.35 -24.36
N ALA A 248 12.58 14.90 -25.38
CA ALA A 248 13.97 15.35 -25.24
C ALA A 248 14.09 16.46 -24.17
N GLN A 249 13.15 17.39 -24.16
CA GLN A 249 13.10 18.45 -23.15
C GLN A 249 12.88 17.86 -21.74
N LEU A 250 11.97 16.91 -21.57
CA LEU A 250 11.74 16.24 -20.28
C LEU A 250 13.01 15.51 -19.80
N ARG A 251 13.73 14.83 -20.71
CA ARG A 251 14.99 14.15 -20.38
C ARG A 251 16.12 15.09 -19.99
N SER A 252 16.06 16.38 -20.35
CA SER A 252 17.04 17.36 -19.90
C SER A 252 16.96 17.67 -18.41
N GLY A 253 15.85 17.30 -17.75
CA GLY A 253 15.61 17.55 -16.32
C GLY A 253 15.36 19.02 -15.95
N GLN A 254 15.19 19.90 -16.94
CA GLN A 254 15.06 21.36 -16.74
C GLN A 254 13.66 21.87 -17.12
N VAL A 255 12.62 21.11 -16.79
CA VAL A 255 11.23 21.48 -17.09
C VAL A 255 10.54 21.94 -15.81
N PRO A 256 9.85 23.11 -15.81
CA PRO A 256 9.07 23.55 -14.66
C PRO A 256 8.00 22.52 -14.30
N ILE A 257 7.88 22.23 -13.01
CA ILE A 257 6.88 21.32 -12.46
C ILE A 257 5.70 22.13 -11.91
N ARG A 258 4.50 21.69 -12.26
CA ARG A 258 3.24 22.14 -11.66
C ARG A 258 2.52 20.95 -11.06
N PHE A 259 2.00 21.08 -9.85
CA PHE A 259 1.20 20.02 -9.24
C PHE A 259 -0.30 20.22 -9.50
N LEU A 260 -0.95 19.14 -9.95
CA LEU A 260 -2.39 19.10 -10.20
C LEU A 260 -3.17 19.02 -8.88
N GLU A 261 -4.44 19.39 -8.92
CA GLU A 261 -5.34 19.15 -7.80
C GLU A 261 -5.55 17.64 -7.59
N TYR A 262 -5.69 17.24 -6.33
CA TYR A 262 -5.87 15.84 -5.96
C TYR A 262 -7.35 15.54 -5.76
N ASP A 263 -7.86 14.56 -6.50
CA ASP A 263 -9.25 14.12 -6.38
C ASP A 263 -9.40 13.14 -5.20
N TRP A 264 -10.02 13.62 -4.14
CA TRP A 264 -10.30 12.85 -2.93
C TRP A 264 -11.57 12.00 -3.00
N SER A 265 -12.31 12.04 -4.11
CA SER A 265 -13.50 11.21 -4.30
C SER A 265 -13.12 9.73 -4.20
N LEU A 266 -14.03 8.94 -3.62
CA LEU A 266 -13.85 7.49 -3.50
C LEU A 266 -13.66 6.86 -4.89
N ASN A 267 -12.69 5.99 -5.02
CA ASN A 267 -12.40 5.25 -6.25
C ASN A 267 -13.36 4.07 -6.49
N ASP A 268 -14.65 4.26 -6.18
CA ASP A 268 -15.71 3.26 -6.34
C ASP A 268 -16.12 3.07 -7.81
N VAL A 269 -16.52 1.87 -8.17
CA VAL A 269 -17.18 1.56 -9.45
C VAL A 269 -18.57 2.20 -9.43
N ARG A 270 -18.80 3.16 -10.31
CA ARG A 270 -20.10 3.80 -10.52
C ARG A 270 -20.96 3.04 -11.51
#